data_27e0b971f9ec1f7a9f7bef8ae5d1554b
#
_entry.id   27e0b971f9ec1f7a9f7bef8ae5d1554b
#
_cell.length_a   1.000
_cell.length_b   1.000
_cell.length_c   1.000
_cell.angle_alpha   90.00
_cell.angle_beta   90.00
_cell.angle_gamma   90.00
#
_symmetry.space_group_name_H-M   'P 1'
#
loop_
_entity.id
_entity.type
_entity.pdbx_description
1 polymer ?
#
loop_
_entity_poly.entity_id
_entity_poly.type
_entity_poly.pdbx_seq_one_letter_code
_entity_poly.pdbx_strand_id
1 'polypeptide(L)' 'MRIFFGNFASKKTIKRELEAYLERIRAERATMEATEARVNAHPGGKHEARRFQLLSLRIKVGQIQAMERELVRFLAEGVR' A
#
# COMPACT_ATOMS: atom_id res chain seq x y z
N MET A 1 -13.25 13.84 -6.10
CA MET A 1 -13.32 13.01 -4.91
C MET A 1 -14.70 13.01 -4.31
N ARG A 2 -15.20 11.88 -3.96
CA ARG A 2 -16.55 11.76 -3.47
C ARG A 2 -16.65 11.80 -1.98
N ILE A 3 -16.59 12.98 -1.45
CA ILE A 3 -16.69 13.17 -0.02
C ILE A 3 -18.04 12.71 0.51
N PHE A 4 -19.07 12.85 -0.32
CA PHE A 4 -20.43 12.47 0.09
C PHE A 4 -20.68 10.98 0.03
N PHE A 5 -19.69 10.24 -0.32
CA PHE A 5 -19.85 8.84 -0.53
C PHE A 5 -20.54 8.15 0.63
N GLY A 6 -20.12 8.48 1.84
CA GLY A 6 -20.70 7.92 3.04
C GLY A 6 -22.15 8.30 3.28
N ASN A 7 -22.62 9.36 2.62
CA ASN A 7 -24.00 9.80 2.80
C ASN A 7 -24.98 9.01 1.94
N PHE A 8 -24.48 8.48 0.83
CA PHE A 8 -25.37 7.82 -0.14
C PHE A 8 -25.10 6.34 -0.27
N ALA A 9 -23.95 5.88 0.15
CA ALA A 9 -23.60 4.49 0.05
C ALA A 9 -23.89 3.80 1.39
N SER A 10 -24.36 2.57 1.32
CA SER A 10 -24.58 1.78 2.52
C SER A 10 -23.22 1.44 3.16
N LYS A 11 -23.23 1.14 4.45
CA LYS A 11 -22.02 0.70 5.14
C LYS A 11 -21.42 -0.53 4.48
N LYS A 12 -22.27 -1.40 3.98
CA LYS A 12 -21.82 -2.61 3.28
C LYS A 12 -21.05 -2.28 2.02
N THR A 13 -21.53 -1.28 1.26
CA THR A 13 -20.88 -0.84 0.04
C THR A 13 -19.54 -0.21 0.34
N ILE A 14 -19.49 0.65 1.36
CA ILE A 14 -18.25 1.31 1.78
C ILE A 14 -17.23 0.26 2.21
N LYS A 15 -17.66 -0.70 3.01
CA LYS A 15 -16.78 -1.77 3.47
C LYS A 15 -16.19 -2.55 2.31
N ARG A 16 -17.04 -2.89 1.33
CA ARG A 16 -16.59 -3.64 0.15
C ARG A 16 -15.55 -2.86 -0.64
N GLU A 17 -15.77 -1.57 -0.81
CA GLU A 17 -14.82 -0.75 -1.55
C GLU A 17 -13.50 -0.60 -0.83
N LEU A 18 -13.54 -0.47 0.49
CA LEU A 18 -12.32 -0.39 1.28
C LEU A 18 -11.55 -1.70 1.27
N GLU A 19 -12.26 -2.82 1.27
CA GLU A 19 -11.62 -4.12 1.18
C GLU A 19 -10.94 -4.31 -0.18
N ALA A 20 -11.59 -3.87 -1.25
CA ALA A 20 -11.00 -3.93 -2.58
C ALA A 20 -9.75 -3.04 -2.68
N TYR A 21 -9.81 -1.86 -2.06
CA TYR A 21 -8.68 -0.96 -2.02
C TYR A 21 -7.51 -1.58 -1.24
N LEU A 22 -7.83 -2.21 -0.12
CA LEU A 22 -6.83 -2.90 0.70
C LEU A 22 -6.12 -3.99 -0.10
N GLU A 23 -6.87 -4.77 -0.89
CA GLU A 23 -6.27 -5.80 -1.73
C GLU A 23 -5.31 -5.21 -2.75
N ARG A 24 -5.68 -4.09 -3.37
CA ARG A 24 -4.81 -3.42 -4.33
C ARG A 24 -3.52 -2.93 -3.67
N ILE A 25 -3.64 -2.38 -2.47
CA ILE A 25 -2.48 -1.92 -1.72
C ILE A 25 -1.55 -3.08 -1.39
N ARG A 26 -2.11 -4.20 -1.00
CA ARG A 26 -1.33 -5.39 -0.68
C ARG A 26 -0.59 -5.93 -1.91
N ALA A 27 -1.26 -5.94 -3.05
CA ALA A 27 -0.64 -6.38 -4.30
C ALA A 27 0.50 -5.44 -4.70
N GLU A 28 0.30 -4.14 -4.54
CA GLU A 28 1.31 -3.14 -4.85
C GLU A 28 2.52 -3.29 -3.92
N ARG A 29 2.28 -3.50 -2.63
CA ARG A 29 3.36 -3.72 -1.70
C ARG A 29 4.16 -4.97 -2.05
N ALA A 30 3.48 -6.06 -2.41
CA ALA A 30 4.16 -7.29 -2.81
C ALA A 30 5.05 -7.06 -4.02
N THR A 31 4.55 -6.30 -5.01
CA THR A 31 5.33 -5.95 -6.20
C THR A 31 6.57 -5.15 -5.85
N MET A 32 6.43 -4.18 -4.95
CA MET A 32 7.55 -3.35 -4.54
C MET A 32 8.58 -4.13 -3.75
N GLU A 33 8.13 -5.03 -2.88
CA GLU A 33 9.04 -5.88 -2.12
C GLU A 33 9.79 -6.83 -3.03
N ALA A 34 9.13 -7.36 -4.04
CA ALA A 34 9.80 -8.20 -5.03
C ALA A 34 10.84 -7.41 -5.81
N THR A 35 10.55 -6.16 -6.13
CA THR A 35 11.50 -5.29 -6.82
C THR A 35 12.71 -5.02 -5.94
N GLU A 36 12.47 -4.75 -4.66
CA GLU A 36 13.57 -4.53 -3.71
C GLU A 36 14.47 -5.76 -3.61
N ALA A 37 13.86 -6.93 -3.50
CA ALA A 37 14.61 -8.17 -3.42
C ALA A 37 15.46 -8.39 -4.68
N ARG A 38 14.90 -8.05 -5.84
CA ARG A 38 15.62 -8.19 -7.11
C ARG A 38 16.80 -7.23 -7.18
N VAL A 39 16.62 -5.99 -6.75
CA VAL A 39 17.70 -5.02 -6.71
C VAL A 39 18.81 -5.48 -5.78
N ASN A 40 18.45 -6.03 -4.63
CA ASN A 40 19.44 -6.55 -3.68
C ASN A 40 20.18 -7.75 -4.23
N ALA A 41 19.51 -8.60 -5.00
CA ALA A 41 20.11 -9.82 -5.52
C ALA A 41 21.07 -9.53 -6.69
N HIS A 42 20.98 -8.37 -7.31
CA HIS A 42 21.80 -8.01 -8.46
C HIS A 42 22.63 -6.77 -8.14
N PRO A 43 23.75 -6.93 -7.46
CA PRO A 43 24.54 -5.80 -6.97
C PRO A 43 25.36 -5.07 -8.04
N GLY A 44 25.02 -5.21 -9.28
CA GLY A 44 25.70 -4.47 -10.34
C GLY A 44 25.33 -3.01 -10.36
N GLY A 45 26.01 -2.23 -11.19
CA GLY A 45 25.72 -0.83 -11.38
C GLY A 45 26.38 0.07 -10.35
N LYS A 46 26.03 1.34 -10.41
CA LYS A 46 26.63 2.33 -9.53
C LYS A 46 26.07 2.20 -8.12
N HIS A 47 26.98 2.17 -7.19
CA HIS A 47 26.65 1.98 -5.79
C HIS A 47 25.68 3.04 -5.28
N GLU A 48 25.90 4.29 -5.61
CA GLU A 48 25.05 5.38 -5.12
C GLU A 48 23.66 5.33 -5.72
N ALA A 49 23.56 5.05 -7.01
CA ALA A 49 22.27 4.95 -7.67
C ALA A 49 21.45 3.81 -7.07
N ARG A 50 22.12 2.72 -6.77
CA ARG A 50 21.46 1.57 -6.15
C ARG A 50 20.97 1.89 -4.75
N ARG A 51 21.78 2.58 -3.97
CA ARG A 51 21.39 3.00 -2.63
C ARG A 51 20.17 3.91 -2.67
N PHE A 52 20.16 4.84 -3.61
CA PHE A 52 19.03 5.75 -3.75
C PHE A 52 17.76 5.01 -4.14
N GLN A 53 17.89 4.07 -5.05
CA GLN A 53 16.75 3.25 -5.47
C GLN A 53 16.18 2.44 -4.31
N LEU A 54 17.04 1.83 -3.51
CA LEU A 54 16.60 1.08 -2.35
C LEU A 54 15.92 1.98 -1.32
N LEU A 55 16.45 3.17 -1.11
CA LEU A 55 15.83 4.11 -0.19
C LEU A 55 14.42 4.49 -0.66
N SER A 56 14.28 4.79 -1.95
CA SER A 56 13.00 5.15 -2.52
C SER A 56 11.98 4.03 -2.35
N LEU A 57 12.41 2.80 -2.60
CA LEU A 57 11.54 1.64 -2.43
C LEU A 57 11.12 1.46 -0.98
N ARG A 58 12.04 1.62 -0.06
CA ARG A 58 11.74 1.47 1.37
C ARG A 58 10.74 2.52 1.84
N ILE A 59 10.89 3.75 1.36
CA ILE A 59 9.95 4.80 1.71
C ILE A 59 8.55 4.44 1.20
N LYS A 60 8.45 4.00 -0.04
CA LYS A 60 7.17 3.64 -0.62
C LYS A 60 6.53 2.45 0.09
N VAL A 61 7.32 1.42 0.37
CA VAL A 61 6.82 0.26 1.10
C VAL A 61 6.34 0.67 2.48
N GLY A 62 7.08 1.53 3.16
CA GLY A 62 6.69 2.02 4.47
C GLY A 62 5.38 2.78 4.44
N GLN A 63 5.19 3.62 3.42
CA GLN A 63 3.94 4.35 3.25
C GLN A 63 2.76 3.40 3.00
N ILE A 64 2.97 2.42 2.15
CA ILE A 64 1.92 1.45 1.84
C ILE A 64 1.58 0.61 3.06
N GLN A 65 2.58 0.21 3.84
CA GLN A 65 2.35 -0.53 5.06
C GLN A 65 1.55 0.29 6.07
N ALA A 66 1.82 1.58 6.16
CA ALA A 66 1.06 2.45 7.05
C ALA A 66 -0.40 2.56 6.60
N MET A 67 -0.62 2.71 5.30
CA MET A 67 -1.96 2.75 4.75
C MET A 67 -2.71 1.44 5.01
N GLU A 68 -2.05 0.34 4.78
CA GLU A 68 -2.64 -0.98 5.02
C GLU A 68 -3.06 -1.13 6.48
N ARG A 69 -2.18 -0.73 7.39
CA ARG A 69 -2.44 -0.84 8.82
C ARG A 69 -3.66 -0.03 9.23
N GLU A 70 -3.78 1.19 8.70
CA GLU A 70 -4.92 2.05 9.01
C GLU A 70 -6.21 1.47 8.44
N LEU A 71 -6.17 0.93 7.24
CA LEU A 71 -7.35 0.33 6.64
C LEU A 71 -7.81 -0.91 7.40
N VAL A 72 -6.86 -1.75 7.78
CA VAL A 72 -7.17 -2.95 8.56
C VAL A 72 -7.82 -2.57 9.88
N ARG A 73 -7.26 -1.57 10.55
CA ARG A 73 -7.81 -1.12 11.82
C ARG A 73 -9.22 -0.56 11.64
N PHE A 74 -9.42 0.26 10.62
CA PHE A 74 -10.73 0.83 10.37
C PHE A 74 -11.77 -0.25 10.09
N LEU A 75 -11.41 -1.22 9.27
CA LEU A 75 -12.33 -2.32 8.94
C LEU A 75 -12.63 -3.19 10.15
N ALA A 76 -11.64 -3.37 11.02
CA ALA A 76 -11.84 -4.18 12.23
C ALA A 76 -12.76 -3.48 13.21
N GLU A 77 -12.73 -2.15 13.26
CA GLU A 77 -13.61 -1.39 14.15
C GLU A 77 -15.00 -1.25 13.58
N GLY A 78 -15.18 -1.57 12.33
CA GLY A 78 -16.44 -1.42 11.64
C GLY A 78 -16.60 -0.07 10.99
N VAL A 79 -17.37 -0.04 9.94
CA VAL A 79 -17.67 1.20 9.21
C VAL A 79 -18.80 1.91 9.94
N ARG A 80 -18.58 3.17 10.28
CA ARG A 80 -19.58 3.93 11.04
C ARG A 80 -20.11 5.11 10.26
#